data_54a36d69aa4a1cac11f7459043a58588
#
_entry.id   54a36d69aa4a1cac11f7459043a58588
#
_cell.length_a   1.000
_cell.length_b   1.000
_cell.length_c   1.000
_cell.angle_alpha   90.00
_cell.angle_beta   90.00
_cell.angle_gamma   90.00
#
_symmetry.space_group_name_H-M   'P 1'
#
loop_
_entity.id
_entity.type
_entity.pdbx_description
1 polymer ?
#
loop_
_entity_poly.entity_id
_entity_poly.type
_entity_poly.pdbx_seq_one_letter_code
_entity_poly.pdbx_strand_id
1 'polypeptide(L)'
;MEATTAPGPSPLPARTRSTGGTTLTPDSAPSPPSSAPPEGNDVLNPHRTVSGGAVNDWMLSHPVFATKARGIRLRVLRFTSSWFSVTMGTGIVNTLLFDLPFSRPHAAFRALGAAFLLFDIVLFACFTLLTVARYVLYPKIFWAMIKHETHSLFLGCIPMGFVTIVSGIAATGHENGLNTLDAALVLYWISVAMSILTAFGVPYFMFTHHSNRAETMTAAWLLPIVPLITEAAVGSTLCKLLLAASPPRTSYCLTLMIASYLQGGIGVLLASAIIVMYLQRLVLHHLPPREVIVSSWLPVGPIGQYGFASIELASPFLSSSPSPGGGG
;
A
#
# COMPACT_ATOMS: atom_id res chain seq x y z
N MET A 1 -50.26 -50.78 -4.25
CA MET A 1 -50.76 -50.41 -5.55
C MET A 1 -50.18 -49.03 -5.81
N GLU A 2 -49.31 -48.76 -6.65
CA GLU A 2 -48.73 -49.30 -7.89
C GLU A 2 -47.24 -48.96 -7.92
N ALA A 3 -46.42 -49.92 -8.30
CA ALA A 3 -45.01 -49.75 -8.54
C ALA A 3 -44.78 -49.09 -9.90
N THR A 4 -43.97 -48.06 -9.99
CA THR A 4 -43.46 -47.56 -11.26
C THR A 4 -41.95 -47.74 -11.27
N THR A 5 -41.49 -48.66 -12.14
CA THR A 5 -40.16 -49.08 -12.46
C THR A 5 -39.33 -48.00 -13.14
N ALA A 6 -38.08 -47.88 -12.73
CA ALA A 6 -37.04 -47.08 -13.41
C ALA A 6 -36.52 -47.80 -14.68
N PRO A 7 -36.17 -47.09 -15.76
CA PRO A 7 -35.49 -47.66 -16.91
C PRO A 7 -33.97 -47.74 -16.71
N GLY A 8 -33.38 -48.86 -17.13
CA GLY A 8 -31.97 -49.19 -17.03
C GLY A 8 -31.06 -48.48 -18.07
N PRO A 9 -29.73 -48.59 -17.94
CA PRO A 9 -28.76 -47.85 -18.73
C PRO A 9 -28.52 -48.47 -20.12
N SER A 10 -28.34 -47.60 -21.12
CA SER A 10 -28.03 -47.93 -22.51
C SER A 10 -26.55 -48.34 -22.68
N PRO A 11 -26.22 -49.26 -23.60
CA PRO A 11 -24.86 -49.75 -23.79
C PRO A 11 -24.00 -48.85 -24.67
N LEU A 12 -22.69 -48.84 -24.35
CA LEU A 12 -21.60 -48.16 -25.05
C LEU A 12 -21.34 -48.79 -26.44
N PRO A 13 -21.00 -47.97 -27.48
CA PRO A 13 -20.59 -48.54 -28.77
C PRO A 13 -19.16 -49.03 -28.78
N ALA A 14 -18.94 -50.12 -29.52
CA ALA A 14 -17.73 -50.90 -29.67
C ALA A 14 -16.61 -50.16 -30.40
N ARG A 15 -15.40 -50.37 -29.91
CA ARG A 15 -14.11 -49.90 -30.44
C ARG A 15 -13.69 -50.77 -31.62
N THR A 16 -13.82 -50.32 -32.84
CA THR A 16 -13.25 -50.97 -34.02
C THR A 16 -11.76 -50.65 -34.16
N ARG A 17 -10.98 -51.72 -34.16
CA ARG A 17 -9.53 -51.75 -34.39
C ARG A 17 -9.34 -51.88 -35.92
N SER A 18 -8.73 -50.89 -36.57
CA SER A 18 -8.28 -51.01 -37.96
C SER A 18 -6.75 -51.16 -37.98
N THR A 19 -6.33 -52.30 -38.43
CA THR A 19 -4.97 -52.64 -38.83
C THR A 19 -4.81 -52.32 -40.34
N GLY A 20 -3.70 -51.75 -40.72
CA GLY A 20 -3.29 -51.77 -42.13
C GLY A 20 -2.39 -50.60 -42.52
N GLY A 21 -1.15 -50.89 -42.68
CA GLY A 21 -0.46 -50.89 -43.97
C GLY A 21 0.51 -49.75 -44.14
N THR A 22 1.77 -50.06 -43.93
CA THR A 22 2.97 -49.27 -44.29
C THR A 22 3.09 -49.14 -45.82
N THR A 23 3.22 -47.91 -46.33
CA THR A 23 3.91 -47.65 -47.59
C THR A 23 4.78 -46.39 -47.45
N LEU A 24 6.08 -46.60 -47.54
CA LEU A 24 7.12 -45.58 -47.63
C LEU A 24 7.10 -44.96 -49.02
N THR A 25 7.00 -43.64 -49.12
CA THR A 25 7.46 -42.90 -50.34
C THR A 25 8.42 -41.78 -49.86
N PRO A 26 9.53 -41.62 -50.58
CA PRO A 26 10.58 -40.68 -50.19
C PRO A 26 10.33 -39.28 -50.76
N ASP A 27 11.05 -38.29 -50.19
CA ASP A 27 11.26 -36.93 -50.66
C ASP A 27 10.09 -35.94 -50.53
N SER A 28 10.18 -35.13 -49.46
CA SER A 28 9.88 -33.70 -49.57
C SER A 28 10.78 -32.92 -48.63
N ALA A 29 11.56 -32.03 -49.20
CA ALA A 29 12.47 -31.12 -48.52
C ALA A 29 11.77 -30.26 -47.47
N PRO A 30 12.50 -29.77 -46.43
CA PRO A 30 11.91 -28.89 -45.42
C PRO A 30 11.62 -27.53 -46.06
N SER A 31 10.37 -27.10 -45.94
CA SER A 31 9.94 -25.73 -46.30
C SER A 31 10.65 -24.69 -45.42
N PRO A 32 11.04 -23.52 -46.00
CA PRO A 32 11.70 -22.45 -45.26
C PRO A 32 10.75 -21.88 -44.18
N PRO A 33 11.29 -21.37 -43.04
CA PRO A 33 10.48 -20.78 -42.00
C PRO A 33 9.75 -19.55 -42.55
N SER A 34 8.43 -19.56 -42.42
CA SER A 34 7.56 -18.43 -42.73
C SER A 34 7.90 -17.26 -41.82
N SER A 35 8.51 -16.25 -42.40
CA SER A 35 8.71 -14.93 -41.74
C SER A 35 7.43 -14.11 -41.83
N ALA A 36 6.38 -14.51 -41.12
CA ALA A 36 5.26 -13.64 -40.85
C ALA A 36 5.55 -12.91 -39.53
N PRO A 37 5.40 -11.55 -39.48
CA PRO A 37 5.50 -10.85 -38.23
C PRO A 37 4.36 -11.32 -37.29
N PRO A 38 4.58 -11.41 -35.98
CA PRO A 38 3.53 -11.81 -35.04
C PRO A 38 2.37 -10.82 -35.14
N GLU A 39 1.22 -11.31 -35.56
CA GLU A 39 -0.03 -10.56 -35.53
C GLU A 39 -0.33 -10.11 -34.10
N GLY A 40 -0.58 -8.81 -33.97
CA GLY A 40 -0.74 -8.07 -32.71
C GLY A 40 -1.98 -8.39 -31.88
N ASN A 41 -2.31 -9.66 -31.64
CA ASN A 41 -3.45 -10.09 -30.84
C ASN A 41 -3.10 -10.70 -29.48
N ASP A 42 -1.83 -10.67 -29.05
CA ASP A 42 -1.41 -11.15 -27.73
C ASP A 42 -1.66 -10.14 -26.58
N VAL A 43 -2.41 -9.07 -26.82
CA VAL A 43 -2.67 -8.02 -25.83
C VAL A 43 -3.70 -8.44 -24.76
N LEU A 44 -4.39 -9.58 -24.94
CA LEU A 44 -5.49 -9.96 -24.05
C LEU A 44 -5.38 -11.42 -23.56
N ASN A 45 -4.26 -11.77 -22.93
CA ASN A 45 -4.23 -12.97 -22.12
C ASN A 45 -4.55 -12.58 -20.64
N PRO A 46 -5.80 -12.81 -20.15
CA PRO A 46 -6.23 -12.40 -18.82
C PRO A 46 -5.54 -13.17 -17.66
N HIS A 47 -4.73 -14.17 -17.97
CA HIS A 47 -4.01 -14.99 -16.99
C HIS A 47 -2.52 -14.63 -16.83
N ARG A 48 -2.04 -13.59 -17.49
CA ARG A 48 -0.68 -13.10 -17.22
C ARG A 48 -0.70 -12.34 -15.89
N THR A 49 -0.45 -13.06 -14.82
CA THR A 49 -0.22 -12.52 -13.47
C THR A 49 0.80 -11.38 -13.55
N VAL A 50 0.43 -10.23 -12.99
CA VAL A 50 1.30 -9.05 -12.91
C VAL A 50 2.42 -9.35 -11.92
N SER A 51 3.44 -10.07 -12.36
CA SER A 51 4.69 -10.20 -11.60
C SER A 51 5.43 -8.87 -11.66
N GLY A 52 6.24 -8.57 -10.66
CA GLY A 52 7.08 -7.36 -10.67
C GLY A 52 7.95 -7.24 -11.94
N GLY A 53 8.22 -8.36 -12.64
CA GLY A 53 8.85 -8.40 -13.95
C GLY A 53 7.98 -7.80 -15.07
N ALA A 54 6.68 -8.13 -15.11
CA ALA A 54 5.77 -7.63 -16.15
C ALA A 54 5.58 -6.10 -16.10
N VAL A 55 5.66 -5.51 -14.92
CA VAL A 55 5.63 -4.06 -14.72
C VAL A 55 6.88 -3.38 -15.28
N ASN A 56 8.05 -3.97 -15.06
CA ASN A 56 9.29 -3.49 -15.63
C ASN A 56 9.29 -3.65 -17.17
N ASP A 57 8.74 -4.75 -17.68
CA ASP A 57 8.63 -5.01 -19.12
C ASP A 57 7.66 -4.03 -19.80
N TRP A 58 6.54 -3.70 -19.16
CA TRP A 58 5.65 -2.65 -19.65
C TRP A 58 6.34 -1.29 -19.72
N MET A 59 7.10 -0.91 -18.67
CA MET A 59 7.88 0.34 -18.70
C MET A 59 8.90 0.36 -19.84
N LEU A 60 9.53 -0.77 -20.14
CA LEU A 60 10.55 -0.87 -21.20
C LEU A 60 9.95 -0.95 -22.59
N SER A 61 8.75 -1.50 -22.74
CA SER A 61 8.05 -1.61 -24.03
C SER A 61 7.34 -0.33 -24.46
N HIS A 62 7.06 0.59 -23.52
CA HIS A 62 6.39 1.84 -23.87
C HIS A 62 7.33 2.78 -24.63
N PRO A 63 6.91 3.35 -25.79
CA PRO A 63 7.78 4.14 -26.67
C PRO A 63 8.40 5.38 -26.00
N VAL A 64 7.80 5.87 -24.91
CA VAL A 64 8.34 6.97 -24.09
C VAL A 64 9.59 6.55 -23.31
N PHE A 65 9.77 5.24 -23.06
CA PHE A 65 10.87 4.68 -22.26
C PHE A 65 11.95 3.98 -23.10
N ALA A 66 11.72 3.82 -24.40
CA ALA A 66 12.67 3.21 -25.33
C ALA A 66 13.96 4.05 -25.55
N THR A 67 14.22 5.02 -24.67
CA THR A 67 15.47 5.75 -24.66
C THR A 67 16.61 4.83 -24.22
N LYS A 68 17.74 4.94 -24.93
CA LYS A 68 18.99 4.20 -24.73
C LYS A 68 19.66 4.53 -23.40
N ALA A 69 18.89 4.44 -22.26
CA ALA A 69 19.37 4.74 -20.93
C ALA A 69 20.29 3.59 -20.46
N ARG A 70 21.56 3.87 -20.22
CA ARG A 70 22.54 2.91 -19.67
C ARG A 70 22.94 3.30 -18.25
N GLY A 71 23.26 2.31 -17.41
CA GLY A 71 23.83 2.51 -16.09
C GLY A 71 22.87 3.16 -15.06
N ILE A 72 23.30 4.23 -14.42
CA ILE A 72 22.58 4.92 -13.32
C ILE A 72 21.21 5.45 -13.81
N ARG A 73 21.14 5.99 -15.02
CA ARG A 73 19.89 6.51 -15.59
C ARG A 73 18.80 5.42 -15.68
N LEU A 74 19.18 4.19 -16.01
CA LEU A 74 18.26 3.06 -16.04
C LEU A 74 17.77 2.68 -14.65
N ARG A 75 18.62 2.75 -13.62
CA ARG A 75 18.25 2.50 -12.23
C ARG A 75 17.26 3.55 -11.72
N VAL A 76 17.49 4.82 -12.00
CA VAL A 76 16.57 5.92 -11.66
C VAL A 76 15.22 5.74 -12.40
N LEU A 77 15.24 5.33 -13.65
CA LEU A 77 14.05 5.07 -14.45
C LEU A 77 13.19 3.95 -13.84
N ARG A 78 13.81 2.87 -13.36
CA ARG A 78 13.14 1.69 -12.76
C ARG A 78 12.73 1.89 -11.31
N PHE A 79 13.11 2.99 -10.68
CA PHE A 79 12.71 3.28 -9.32
C PHE A 79 11.21 3.55 -9.25
N THR A 80 10.50 2.87 -8.34
CA THR A 80 9.03 2.97 -8.19
C THR A 80 8.68 3.49 -6.80
N SER A 81 7.51 4.12 -6.66
CA SER A 81 7.01 4.60 -5.36
C SER A 81 6.79 3.48 -4.34
N SER A 82 6.77 2.22 -4.78
CA SER A 82 6.65 1.06 -3.87
C SER A 82 7.82 0.92 -2.89
N TRP A 83 9.00 1.49 -3.21
CA TRP A 83 10.14 1.49 -2.30
C TRP A 83 9.88 2.26 -0.99
N PHE A 84 8.96 3.22 -0.99
CA PHE A 84 8.55 3.91 0.23
C PHE A 84 7.83 3.00 1.25
N SER A 85 7.41 1.79 0.85
CA SER A 85 6.90 0.81 1.81
C SER A 85 7.99 0.34 2.80
N VAL A 86 9.26 0.42 2.41
CA VAL A 86 10.39 0.11 3.30
C VAL A 86 10.48 1.15 4.42
N THR A 87 10.33 2.44 4.10
CA THR A 87 10.34 3.50 5.12
C THR A 87 9.16 3.39 6.08
N MET A 88 7.97 3.02 5.60
CA MET A 88 6.84 2.67 6.46
C MET A 88 7.21 1.61 7.51
N GLY A 89 7.80 0.50 7.04
CA GLY A 89 8.19 -0.61 7.92
C GLY A 89 9.30 -0.22 8.90
N THR A 90 10.29 0.53 8.45
CA THR A 90 11.41 0.98 9.30
C THR A 90 10.95 1.99 10.34
N GLY A 91 10.09 2.94 9.96
CA GLY A 91 9.55 3.96 10.86
C GLY A 91 8.67 3.40 11.96
N ILE A 92 7.85 2.38 11.67
CA ILE A 92 7.03 1.75 12.71
C ILE A 92 7.88 0.99 13.74
N VAL A 93 9.03 0.43 13.35
CA VAL A 93 9.96 -0.22 14.29
C VAL A 93 10.47 0.80 15.32
N ASN A 94 10.83 2.02 14.89
CA ASN A 94 11.20 3.09 15.79
C ASN A 94 10.08 3.39 16.81
N THR A 95 8.87 3.62 16.34
CA THR A 95 7.71 3.92 17.20
C THR A 95 7.44 2.79 18.22
N LEU A 96 7.46 1.54 17.75
CA LEU A 96 7.27 0.38 18.63
C LEU A 96 8.35 0.26 19.71
N LEU A 97 9.61 0.56 19.38
CA LEU A 97 10.70 0.52 20.36
C LEU A 97 10.56 1.58 21.44
N PHE A 98 9.98 2.74 21.14
CA PHE A 98 9.69 3.78 22.14
C PHE A 98 8.44 3.46 22.98
N ASP A 99 7.39 2.87 22.39
CA ASP A 99 6.12 2.60 23.07
C ASP A 99 6.12 1.30 23.88
N LEU A 100 7.15 0.46 23.76
CA LEU A 100 7.25 -0.75 24.55
C LEU A 100 7.34 -0.42 26.06
N PRO A 101 6.49 -1.01 26.91
CA PRO A 101 6.48 -0.73 28.35
C PRO A 101 7.80 -1.08 29.04
N PHE A 102 8.60 -1.98 28.44
CA PHE A 102 9.91 -2.39 28.92
C PHE A 102 11.06 -1.50 28.44
N SER A 103 10.83 -0.62 27.45
CA SER A 103 11.89 0.22 26.86
C SER A 103 12.28 1.41 27.74
N ARG A 104 11.36 1.93 28.52
CA ARG A 104 11.57 3.14 29.33
C ARG A 104 12.74 3.06 30.31
N PRO A 105 13.01 1.94 31.04
CA PRO A 105 14.17 1.85 31.91
C PRO A 105 15.49 1.58 31.22
N HIS A 106 15.49 1.17 29.93
CA HIS A 106 16.71 0.72 29.24
C HIS A 106 17.17 1.70 28.14
N ALA A 107 18.28 2.38 28.38
CA ALA A 107 18.89 3.30 27.43
C ALA A 107 19.19 2.63 26.06
N ALA A 108 19.42 1.31 26.04
CA ALA A 108 19.69 0.56 24.83
C ALA A 108 18.52 0.57 23.85
N PHE A 109 17.27 0.38 24.29
CA PHE A 109 16.08 0.42 23.42
C PHE A 109 15.84 1.82 22.84
N ARG A 110 16.08 2.85 23.63
CA ARG A 110 15.98 4.25 23.18
C ARG A 110 17.04 4.58 22.13
N ALA A 111 18.27 4.16 22.38
CA ALA A 111 19.35 4.34 21.39
C ALA A 111 19.08 3.58 20.09
N LEU A 112 18.55 2.36 20.20
CA LEU A 112 18.17 1.55 19.04
C LEU A 112 17.01 2.21 18.27
N GLY A 113 15.97 2.70 18.96
CA GLY A 113 14.87 3.43 18.35
C GLY A 113 15.35 4.69 17.61
N ALA A 114 16.20 5.49 18.23
CA ALA A 114 16.80 6.67 17.60
C ALA A 114 17.67 6.32 16.37
N ALA A 115 18.39 5.19 16.42
CA ALA A 115 19.17 4.70 15.28
C ALA A 115 18.26 4.30 14.11
N PHE A 116 17.12 3.62 14.37
CA PHE A 116 16.13 3.29 13.35
C PHE A 116 15.48 4.54 12.77
N LEU A 117 15.17 5.56 13.59
CA LEU A 117 14.66 6.84 13.10
C LEU A 117 15.65 7.52 12.15
N LEU A 118 16.91 7.62 12.54
CA LEU A 118 17.94 8.23 11.70
C LEU A 118 18.11 7.46 10.38
N PHE A 119 18.12 6.14 10.45
CA PHE A 119 18.18 5.28 9.26
C PHE A 119 16.97 5.50 8.34
N ASP A 120 15.77 5.60 8.89
CA ASP A 120 14.54 5.85 8.14
C ASP A 120 14.54 7.23 7.47
N ILE A 121 14.98 8.27 8.16
CA ILE A 121 15.16 9.62 7.59
C ILE A 121 16.11 9.59 6.38
N VAL A 122 17.25 8.89 6.51
CA VAL A 122 18.21 8.76 5.41
C VAL A 122 17.62 8.01 4.23
N LEU A 123 16.92 6.89 4.48
CA LEU A 123 16.24 6.13 3.43
C LEU A 123 15.17 6.97 2.73
N PHE A 124 14.33 7.65 3.49
CA PHE A 124 13.27 8.50 2.95
C PHE A 124 13.84 9.64 2.10
N ALA A 125 14.89 10.29 2.57
CA ALA A 125 15.59 11.34 1.82
C ALA A 125 16.19 10.78 0.51
N CYS A 126 16.86 9.63 0.54
CA CYS A 126 17.39 8.98 -0.65
C CYS A 126 16.29 8.62 -1.66
N PHE A 127 15.17 8.05 -1.19
CA PHE A 127 14.06 7.67 -2.07
C PHE A 127 13.35 8.91 -2.64
N THR A 128 13.21 9.96 -1.84
CA THR A 128 12.66 11.24 -2.30
C THR A 128 13.55 11.88 -3.37
N LEU A 129 14.86 11.92 -3.16
CA LEU A 129 15.82 12.43 -4.14
C LEU A 129 15.77 11.63 -5.45
N LEU A 130 15.70 10.29 -5.38
CA LEU A 130 15.56 9.45 -6.57
C LEU A 130 14.24 9.69 -7.29
N THR A 131 13.15 9.87 -6.55
CA THR A 131 11.82 10.16 -7.09
C THR A 131 11.80 11.53 -7.79
N VAL A 132 12.34 12.55 -7.14
CA VAL A 132 12.46 13.91 -7.73
C VAL A 132 13.35 13.87 -8.97
N ALA A 133 14.52 13.25 -8.89
CA ALA A 133 15.43 13.10 -10.03
C ALA A 133 14.73 12.39 -11.21
N ARG A 134 13.94 11.34 -10.93
CA ARG A 134 13.16 10.63 -11.95
C ARG A 134 12.16 11.55 -12.64
N TYR A 135 11.38 12.33 -11.91
CA TYR A 135 10.35 13.18 -12.49
C TYR A 135 10.91 14.44 -13.17
N VAL A 136 12.03 14.97 -12.67
CA VAL A 136 12.75 16.07 -13.34
C VAL A 136 13.38 15.61 -14.66
N LEU A 137 14.00 14.43 -14.68
CA LEU A 137 14.62 13.88 -15.88
C LEU A 137 13.57 13.40 -16.90
N TYR A 138 12.42 12.91 -16.43
CA TYR A 138 11.41 12.26 -17.25
C TYR A 138 9.98 12.69 -16.85
N PRO A 139 9.55 13.94 -17.11
CA PRO A 139 8.24 14.44 -16.62
C PRO A 139 7.05 13.67 -17.21
N LYS A 140 7.18 13.09 -18.40
CA LYS A 140 6.14 12.27 -19.04
C LYS A 140 5.84 10.98 -18.26
N ILE A 141 6.80 10.50 -17.49
CA ILE A 141 6.66 9.28 -16.66
C ILE A 141 5.68 9.50 -15.50
N PHE A 142 5.64 10.68 -14.93
CA PHE A 142 4.71 11.01 -13.86
C PHE A 142 3.25 10.78 -14.30
N TRP A 143 2.87 11.30 -15.45
CA TRP A 143 1.52 11.10 -16.00
C TRP A 143 1.25 9.65 -16.41
N ALA A 144 2.25 8.95 -16.95
CA ALA A 144 2.12 7.53 -17.27
C ALA A 144 1.95 6.68 -16.01
N MET A 145 2.63 7.02 -14.90
CA MET A 145 2.52 6.32 -13.63
C MET A 145 1.15 6.53 -12.96
N ILE A 146 0.63 7.76 -12.96
CA ILE A 146 -0.69 8.05 -12.39
C ILE A 146 -1.79 7.29 -13.14
N LYS A 147 -1.66 7.16 -14.46
CA LYS A 147 -2.61 6.42 -15.30
C LYS A 147 -2.46 4.90 -15.21
N HIS A 148 -1.42 4.40 -14.57
CA HIS A 148 -1.20 2.96 -14.42
C HIS A 148 -1.92 2.42 -13.20
N GLU A 149 -2.77 1.38 -13.38
CA GLU A 149 -3.66 0.83 -12.36
C GLU A 149 -2.96 0.43 -11.05
N THR A 150 -1.78 -0.18 -11.13
CA THR A 150 -1.07 -0.68 -9.93
C THR A 150 -0.09 0.35 -9.35
N HIS A 151 0.64 1.09 -10.20
CA HIS A 151 1.68 2.01 -9.73
C HIS A 151 1.12 3.24 -9.02
N SER A 152 -0.05 3.73 -9.43
CA SER A 152 -0.72 4.85 -8.79
C SER A 152 -1.09 4.57 -7.34
N LEU A 153 -1.43 3.32 -7.00
CA LEU A 153 -1.80 2.93 -5.64
C LEU A 153 -0.66 3.11 -4.64
N PHE A 154 0.59 2.86 -5.07
CA PHE A 154 1.77 3.01 -4.22
C PHE A 154 2.15 4.45 -3.90
N LEU A 155 1.48 5.45 -4.51
CA LEU A 155 1.65 6.86 -4.11
C LEU A 155 1.28 7.09 -2.65
N GLY A 156 0.34 6.33 -2.10
CA GLY A 156 -0.02 6.37 -0.69
C GLY A 156 1.10 5.99 0.27
N CYS A 157 2.12 5.23 -0.19
CA CYS A 157 3.27 4.87 0.66
C CYS A 157 4.15 6.09 1.00
N ILE A 158 4.14 7.15 0.18
CA ILE A 158 4.96 8.35 0.42
C ILE A 158 4.51 9.09 1.68
N PRO A 159 3.23 9.54 1.81
CA PRO A 159 2.78 10.19 3.05
C PRO A 159 2.83 9.25 4.26
N MET A 160 2.58 7.94 4.09
CA MET A 160 2.69 6.99 5.19
C MET A 160 4.12 6.87 5.74
N GLY A 161 5.14 6.78 4.87
CA GLY A 161 6.54 6.80 5.30
C GLY A 161 6.94 8.13 5.93
N PHE A 162 6.41 9.24 5.43
CA PHE A 162 6.69 10.56 5.97
C PHE A 162 6.09 10.76 7.37
N VAL A 163 4.85 10.36 7.59
CA VAL A 163 4.19 10.53 8.91
C VAL A 163 4.80 9.65 9.99
N THR A 164 5.37 8.47 9.66
CA THR A 164 6.10 7.65 10.65
C THR A 164 7.37 8.35 11.12
N ILE A 165 8.06 9.08 10.23
CA ILE A 165 9.20 9.93 10.61
C ILE A 165 8.75 11.07 11.53
N VAL A 166 7.63 11.73 11.22
CA VAL A 166 7.07 12.80 12.08
C VAL A 166 6.79 12.30 13.49
N SER A 167 6.15 11.12 13.60
CA SER A 167 5.91 10.46 14.88
C SER A 167 7.20 10.17 15.64
N GLY A 168 8.21 9.62 14.94
CA GLY A 168 9.51 9.32 15.51
C GLY A 168 10.26 10.56 16.01
N ILE A 169 10.23 11.67 15.26
CA ILE A 169 10.81 12.95 15.67
C ILE A 169 10.14 13.48 16.94
N ALA A 170 8.82 13.42 17.00
CA ALA A 170 8.06 13.88 18.16
C ALA A 170 8.37 13.05 19.41
N ALA A 171 8.35 11.72 19.29
CA ALA A 171 8.63 10.79 20.41
C ALA A 171 10.07 10.94 20.92
N THR A 172 11.05 10.89 20.02
CA THR A 172 12.48 11.00 20.36
C THR A 172 12.82 12.37 20.94
N GLY A 173 12.24 13.43 20.41
CA GLY A 173 12.48 14.81 20.89
C GLY A 173 11.91 15.04 22.29
N HIS A 174 10.71 14.58 22.55
CA HIS A 174 10.06 14.68 23.86
C HIS A 174 10.88 13.97 24.96
N GLU A 175 11.35 12.78 24.68
CA GLU A 175 12.12 11.97 25.63
C GLU A 175 13.52 12.54 25.92
N ASN A 176 14.14 13.23 24.97
CA ASN A 176 15.45 13.86 25.13
C ASN A 176 15.37 15.33 25.58
N GLY A 177 14.17 15.84 25.91
CA GLY A 177 13.98 17.24 26.32
C GLY A 177 14.25 18.24 25.19
N LEU A 178 14.27 17.79 23.93
CA LEU A 178 14.47 18.65 22.78
C LEU A 178 13.15 19.31 22.35
N ASN A 179 13.19 20.57 21.98
CA ASN A 179 12.01 21.32 21.57
C ASN A 179 11.64 21.01 20.09
N THR A 180 11.42 19.73 19.78
CA THR A 180 11.14 19.25 18.42
C THR A 180 9.64 19.24 18.08
N LEU A 181 8.77 19.51 19.04
CA LEU A 181 7.32 19.49 18.86
C LEU A 181 6.85 20.48 17.79
N ASP A 182 7.40 21.69 17.74
CA ASP A 182 7.01 22.67 16.73
C ASP A 182 7.40 22.21 15.31
N ALA A 183 8.59 21.63 15.16
CA ALA A 183 9.01 21.05 13.90
C ALA A 183 8.12 19.87 13.50
N ALA A 184 7.80 18.99 14.45
CA ALA A 184 6.91 17.86 14.21
C ALA A 184 5.50 18.31 13.79
N LEU A 185 4.98 19.40 14.38
CA LEU A 185 3.67 19.96 14.00
C LEU A 185 3.67 20.51 12.57
N VAL A 186 4.70 21.23 12.17
CA VAL A 186 4.82 21.74 10.79
C VAL A 186 4.88 20.58 9.80
N LEU A 187 5.73 19.58 10.07
CA LEU A 187 5.86 18.39 9.23
C LEU A 187 4.56 17.57 9.18
N TYR A 188 3.82 17.49 10.30
CA TYR A 188 2.53 16.84 10.36
C TYR A 188 1.52 17.47 9.39
N TRP A 189 1.38 18.80 9.37
CA TRP A 189 0.45 19.46 8.45
C TRP A 189 0.83 19.28 6.98
N ILE A 190 2.13 19.21 6.67
CA ILE A 190 2.60 18.88 5.32
C ILE A 190 2.18 17.44 4.97
N SER A 191 2.35 16.50 5.89
CA SER A 191 1.94 15.12 5.73
C SER A 191 0.43 14.97 5.52
N VAL A 192 -0.37 15.69 6.30
CA VAL A 192 -1.84 15.77 6.16
C VAL A 192 -2.23 16.21 4.75
N ALA A 193 -1.61 17.28 4.23
CA ALA A 193 -1.89 17.75 2.87
C ALA A 193 -1.55 16.68 1.81
N MET A 194 -0.42 15.98 1.97
CA MET A 194 -0.02 14.88 1.08
C MET A 194 -1.00 13.70 1.17
N SER A 195 -1.46 13.36 2.36
CA SER A 195 -2.40 12.26 2.60
C SER A 195 -3.77 12.54 1.99
N ILE A 196 -4.27 13.76 2.12
CA ILE A 196 -5.53 14.18 1.48
C ILE A 196 -5.39 14.12 -0.05
N LEU A 197 -4.28 14.63 -0.58
CA LEU A 197 -4.03 14.63 -2.02
C LEU A 197 -3.98 13.19 -2.59
N THR A 198 -3.35 12.25 -1.89
CA THR A 198 -3.29 10.85 -2.33
C THR A 198 -4.62 10.14 -2.14
N ALA A 199 -5.32 10.36 -1.02
CA ALA A 199 -6.57 9.68 -0.71
C ALA A 199 -7.73 10.05 -1.63
N PHE A 200 -7.76 11.24 -2.16
CA PHE A 200 -8.78 11.69 -3.11
C PHE A 200 -8.28 11.71 -4.55
N GLY A 201 -7.01 12.05 -4.77
CA GLY A 201 -6.43 12.13 -6.11
C GLY A 201 -6.30 10.76 -6.79
N VAL A 202 -5.79 9.76 -6.08
CA VAL A 202 -5.61 8.42 -6.67
C VAL A 202 -6.96 7.77 -7.01
N PRO A 203 -7.98 7.72 -6.11
CA PRO A 203 -9.30 7.21 -6.48
C PRO A 203 -9.96 7.97 -7.63
N TYR A 204 -9.79 9.29 -7.71
CA TYR A 204 -10.28 10.07 -8.84
C TYR A 204 -9.72 9.57 -10.17
N PHE A 205 -8.39 9.31 -10.24
CA PHE A 205 -7.79 8.73 -11.44
C PHE A 205 -8.24 7.28 -11.68
N MET A 206 -8.48 6.51 -10.61
CA MET A 206 -9.04 5.15 -10.72
C MET A 206 -10.41 5.15 -11.38
N PHE A 207 -11.26 6.13 -11.08
CA PHE A 207 -12.61 6.21 -11.65
C PHE A 207 -12.62 6.76 -13.09
N THR A 208 -11.65 7.61 -13.44
CA THR A 208 -11.66 8.32 -14.73
C THR A 208 -10.80 7.68 -15.81
N HIS A 209 -9.72 6.98 -15.43
CA HIS A 209 -8.71 6.55 -16.40
C HIS A 209 -8.35 5.05 -16.31
N HIS A 210 -8.72 4.35 -15.23
CA HIS A 210 -8.36 2.94 -15.08
C HIS A 210 -9.51 2.03 -15.53
N SER A 211 -9.18 0.93 -16.19
CA SER A 211 -10.14 -0.13 -16.55
C SER A 211 -10.18 -1.18 -15.44
N ASN A 212 -10.75 -0.80 -14.29
CA ASN A 212 -10.78 -1.66 -13.12
C ASN A 212 -11.71 -2.86 -13.32
N ARG A 213 -11.18 -4.08 -13.15
CA ARG A 213 -11.96 -5.32 -13.13
C ARG A 213 -12.00 -5.88 -11.71
N ALA A 214 -13.17 -6.32 -11.27
CA ALA A 214 -13.33 -6.92 -9.94
C ALA A 214 -12.42 -8.15 -9.72
N GLU A 215 -12.18 -8.93 -10.78
CA GLU A 215 -11.32 -10.12 -10.74
C GLU A 215 -9.86 -9.81 -10.39
N THR A 216 -9.33 -8.67 -10.87
CA THR A 216 -7.94 -8.25 -10.67
C THR A 216 -7.74 -7.37 -9.44
N MET A 217 -8.81 -7.07 -8.71
CA MET A 217 -8.76 -6.26 -7.51
C MET A 217 -7.86 -6.90 -6.45
N THR A 218 -6.97 -6.11 -5.86
CA THR A 218 -6.09 -6.51 -4.76
C THR A 218 -6.31 -5.61 -3.55
N ALA A 219 -5.91 -6.05 -2.37
CA ALA A 219 -5.98 -5.21 -1.16
C ALA A 219 -5.08 -3.95 -1.24
N ALA A 220 -4.21 -3.84 -2.24
CA ALA A 220 -3.42 -2.64 -2.50
C ALA A 220 -4.29 -1.38 -2.79
N TRP A 221 -5.58 -1.54 -3.12
CA TRP A 221 -6.53 -0.42 -3.23
C TRP A 221 -6.69 0.36 -1.93
N LEU A 222 -6.32 -0.23 -0.80
CA LEU A 222 -6.29 0.45 0.50
C LEU A 222 -5.15 1.47 0.62
N LEU A 223 -4.02 1.26 -0.09
CA LEU A 223 -2.81 2.07 0.08
C LEU A 223 -3.01 3.58 -0.05
N PRO A 224 -3.81 4.12 -0.99
CA PRO A 224 -4.04 5.55 -1.07
C PRO A 224 -4.84 6.13 0.09
N ILE A 225 -5.67 5.32 0.77
CA ILE A 225 -6.62 5.76 1.80
C ILE A 225 -6.02 5.62 3.21
N VAL A 226 -5.21 4.58 3.43
CA VAL A 226 -4.59 4.30 4.73
C VAL A 226 -3.81 5.50 5.32
N PRO A 227 -3.13 6.35 4.54
CA PRO A 227 -2.48 7.53 5.08
C PRO A 227 -3.37 8.41 5.94
N LEU A 228 -4.64 8.61 5.59
CA LEU A 228 -5.58 9.40 6.41
C LEU A 228 -5.76 8.82 7.81
N ILE A 229 -5.81 7.50 7.92
CA ILE A 229 -5.98 6.81 9.20
C ILE A 229 -4.69 6.88 10.02
N THR A 230 -3.54 6.75 9.36
CA THR A 230 -2.24 6.87 10.00
C THR A 230 -2.00 8.30 10.52
N GLU A 231 -2.41 9.31 9.76
CA GLU A 231 -2.38 10.72 10.22
C GLU A 231 -3.24 10.94 11.47
N ALA A 232 -4.43 10.33 11.52
CA ALA A 232 -5.27 10.41 12.70
C ALA A 232 -4.59 9.82 13.94
N ALA A 233 -3.88 8.71 13.79
CA ALA A 233 -3.13 8.07 14.86
C ALA A 233 -1.96 8.95 15.33
N VAL A 234 -1.18 9.53 14.41
CA VAL A 234 -0.06 10.40 14.77
C VAL A 234 -0.54 11.73 15.34
N GLY A 235 -1.62 12.31 14.81
CA GLY A 235 -2.22 13.54 15.35
C GLY A 235 -2.71 13.36 16.80
N SER A 236 -3.27 12.19 17.16
CA SER A 236 -3.64 11.86 18.52
C SER A 236 -2.42 11.77 19.47
N THR A 237 -1.35 11.15 19.00
CA THR A 237 -0.08 11.07 19.74
C THR A 237 0.53 12.47 19.97
N LEU A 238 0.56 13.31 18.93
CA LEU A 238 1.02 14.70 19.04
C LEU A 238 0.17 15.51 20.05
N CYS A 239 -1.15 15.30 20.07
CA CYS A 239 -2.02 15.97 21.05
C CYS A 239 -1.62 15.58 22.49
N LYS A 240 -1.34 14.31 22.77
CA LYS A 240 -0.86 13.87 24.10
C LYS A 240 0.45 14.56 24.48
N LEU A 241 1.40 14.64 23.55
CA LEU A 241 2.69 15.30 23.79
C LEU A 241 2.53 16.80 24.03
N LEU A 242 1.58 17.45 23.35
CA LEU A 242 1.28 18.87 23.57
C LEU A 242 0.63 19.16 24.92
N LEU A 243 -0.21 18.23 25.42
CA LEU A 243 -0.79 18.33 26.76
C LEU A 243 0.24 18.06 27.86
N ALA A 244 1.20 17.18 27.61
CA ALA A 244 2.31 16.90 28.52
C ALA A 244 3.40 18.00 28.52
N ALA A 245 3.42 18.89 27.53
CA ALA A 245 4.37 19.99 27.47
C ALA A 245 4.12 21.04 28.56
N SER A 246 5.17 21.77 28.94
CA SER A 246 5.08 22.83 29.94
C SER A 246 5.49 24.17 29.28
N PRO A 247 4.58 25.15 29.08
CA PRO A 247 3.13 25.11 29.38
C PRO A 247 2.31 24.28 28.39
N PRO A 248 1.17 23.68 28.80
CA PRO A 248 0.31 22.88 27.93
C PRO A 248 -0.34 23.72 26.83
N ARG A 249 -0.31 23.24 25.57
CA ARG A 249 -0.83 23.95 24.39
C ARG A 249 -2.23 23.44 24.00
N THR A 250 -3.22 23.73 24.84
CA THR A 250 -4.59 23.19 24.71
C THR A 250 -5.29 23.58 23.42
N SER A 251 -5.13 24.81 22.93
CA SER A 251 -5.77 25.26 21.68
C SER A 251 -5.28 24.48 20.46
N TYR A 252 -3.99 24.20 20.38
CA TYR A 252 -3.42 23.37 19.31
C TYR A 252 -3.87 21.91 19.40
N CYS A 253 -3.98 21.37 20.62
CA CYS A 253 -4.47 20.02 20.85
C CYS A 253 -5.91 19.86 20.32
N LEU A 254 -6.79 20.85 20.57
CA LEU A 254 -8.16 20.81 20.06
C LEU A 254 -8.21 20.75 18.51
N THR A 255 -7.38 21.57 17.86
CA THR A 255 -7.29 21.57 16.39
C THR A 255 -6.81 20.21 15.85
N LEU A 256 -5.78 19.62 16.48
CA LEU A 256 -5.29 18.29 16.10
C LEU A 256 -6.33 17.21 16.32
N MET A 257 -7.07 17.26 17.44
CA MET A 257 -8.15 16.32 17.73
C MET A 257 -9.23 16.36 16.66
N ILE A 258 -9.72 17.55 16.31
CA ILE A 258 -10.75 17.73 15.29
C ILE A 258 -10.24 17.20 13.94
N ALA A 259 -9.02 17.57 13.54
CA ALA A 259 -8.42 17.08 12.31
C ALA A 259 -8.27 15.56 12.29
N SER A 260 -7.79 14.96 13.38
CA SER A 260 -7.61 13.52 13.52
C SER A 260 -8.94 12.76 13.46
N TYR A 261 -9.99 13.26 14.13
CA TYR A 261 -11.33 12.65 14.03
C TYR A 261 -11.89 12.70 12.61
N LEU A 262 -11.76 13.84 11.92
CA LEU A 262 -12.23 13.99 10.55
C LEU A 262 -11.48 13.06 9.59
N GLN A 263 -10.16 13.04 9.66
CA GLN A 263 -9.32 12.20 8.79
C GLN A 263 -9.52 10.71 9.06
N GLY A 264 -9.50 10.32 10.33
CA GLY A 264 -9.73 8.94 10.74
C GLY A 264 -11.12 8.44 10.38
N GLY A 265 -12.16 9.28 10.58
CA GLY A 265 -13.54 8.97 10.22
C GLY A 265 -13.73 8.78 8.73
N ILE A 266 -13.24 9.72 7.91
CA ILE A 266 -13.28 9.60 6.44
C ILE A 266 -12.47 8.38 6.00
N GLY A 267 -11.27 8.24 6.52
CA GLY A 267 -10.35 7.15 6.16
C GLY A 267 -10.94 5.77 6.47
N VAL A 268 -11.52 5.56 7.67
CA VAL A 268 -12.08 4.26 8.06
C VAL A 268 -13.33 3.90 7.27
N LEU A 269 -14.18 4.87 6.95
CA LEU A 269 -15.37 4.62 6.13
C LEU A 269 -14.98 4.19 4.71
N LEU A 270 -14.05 4.89 4.08
CA LEU A 270 -13.54 4.54 2.76
C LEU A 270 -12.80 3.19 2.77
N ALA A 271 -11.95 2.96 3.77
CA ALA A 271 -11.26 1.69 3.91
C ALA A 271 -12.23 0.52 4.12
N SER A 272 -13.27 0.70 4.94
CA SER A 272 -14.30 -0.31 5.18
C SER A 272 -15.05 -0.68 3.89
N ALA A 273 -15.39 0.31 3.06
CA ALA A 273 -16.01 0.07 1.76
C ALA A 273 -15.11 -0.79 0.87
N ILE A 274 -13.82 -0.47 0.78
CA ILE A 274 -12.85 -1.26 -0.01
C ILE A 274 -12.64 -2.66 0.58
N ILE A 275 -12.60 -2.81 1.90
CA ILE A 275 -12.48 -4.12 2.56
C ILE A 275 -13.66 -5.00 2.22
N VAL A 276 -14.89 -4.48 2.25
CA VAL A 276 -16.09 -5.23 1.86
C VAL A 276 -16.03 -5.66 0.39
N MET A 277 -15.64 -4.76 -0.52
CA MET A 277 -15.45 -5.09 -1.94
C MET A 277 -14.36 -6.17 -2.12
N TYR A 278 -13.27 -6.08 -1.37
CA TYR A 278 -12.18 -7.05 -1.42
C TYR A 278 -12.62 -8.42 -0.88
N LEU A 279 -13.40 -8.47 0.22
CA LEU A 279 -13.99 -9.70 0.73
C LEU A 279 -14.94 -10.34 -0.29
N GLN A 280 -15.81 -9.53 -0.92
CA GLN A 280 -16.68 -9.99 -2.00
C GLN A 280 -15.85 -10.62 -3.15
N ARG A 281 -14.76 -9.96 -3.55
CA ARG A 281 -13.85 -10.49 -4.57
C ARG A 281 -13.24 -11.83 -4.15
N LEU A 282 -12.81 -12.00 -2.90
CA LEU A 282 -12.25 -13.25 -2.40
C LEU A 282 -13.26 -14.41 -2.44
N VAL A 283 -14.54 -14.11 -2.13
CA VAL A 283 -15.61 -15.12 -2.18
C VAL A 283 -15.93 -15.54 -3.61
N LEU A 284 -15.96 -14.60 -4.56
CA LEU A 284 -16.37 -14.85 -5.95
C LEU A 284 -15.22 -15.40 -6.82
N HIS A 285 -13.98 -14.94 -6.60
CA HIS A 285 -12.84 -15.18 -7.49
C HIS A 285 -11.67 -15.92 -6.80
N HIS A 286 -11.88 -16.47 -5.62
CA HIS A 286 -10.87 -17.18 -4.83
C HIS A 286 -9.64 -16.34 -4.43
N LEU A 287 -8.63 -16.98 -3.85
CA LEU A 287 -7.42 -16.32 -3.38
C LEU A 287 -6.61 -15.72 -4.53
N PRO A 288 -5.95 -14.57 -4.32
CA PRO A 288 -5.07 -13.98 -5.31
C PRO A 288 -3.83 -14.88 -5.54
N PRO A 289 -3.12 -14.68 -6.68
CA PRO A 289 -1.88 -15.40 -6.97
C PRO A 289 -0.86 -15.30 -5.83
N ARG A 290 0.01 -16.30 -5.70
CA ARG A 290 1.01 -16.39 -4.62
C ARG A 290 1.89 -15.14 -4.48
N GLU A 291 2.16 -14.46 -5.59
CA GLU A 291 3.00 -13.26 -5.65
C GLU A 291 2.40 -12.06 -4.90
N VAL A 292 1.08 -11.96 -4.84
CA VAL A 292 0.35 -10.85 -4.21
C VAL A 292 -0.45 -11.26 -2.97
N ILE A 293 -0.37 -12.52 -2.55
CA ILE A 293 -1.12 -13.04 -1.40
C ILE A 293 -0.80 -12.30 -0.11
N VAL A 294 0.43 -11.78 0.04
CA VAL A 294 0.85 -10.98 1.19
C VAL A 294 0.00 -9.72 1.34
N SER A 295 -0.49 -9.16 0.22
CA SER A 295 -1.36 -7.98 0.27
C SER A 295 -2.69 -8.25 1.00
N SER A 296 -3.10 -9.50 1.15
CA SER A 296 -4.33 -9.88 1.87
C SER A 296 -4.30 -9.53 3.37
N TRP A 297 -3.13 -9.23 3.93
CA TRP A 297 -2.97 -8.74 5.30
C TRP A 297 -3.19 -7.22 5.44
N LEU A 298 -3.18 -6.48 4.32
CA LEU A 298 -3.37 -5.02 4.33
C LEU A 298 -4.65 -4.54 5.05
N PRO A 299 -5.80 -5.24 4.98
CA PRO A 299 -7.02 -4.83 5.69
C PRO A 299 -6.87 -4.72 7.21
N VAL A 300 -5.93 -5.46 7.82
CA VAL A 300 -5.67 -5.42 9.27
C VAL A 300 -5.08 -4.07 9.69
N GLY A 301 -4.27 -3.44 8.82
CA GLY A 301 -3.62 -2.17 9.09
C GLY A 301 -4.58 -1.03 9.43
N PRO A 302 -5.52 -0.67 8.53
CA PRO A 302 -6.50 0.39 8.77
C PRO A 302 -7.33 0.20 10.02
N ILE A 303 -7.78 -1.02 10.28
CA ILE A 303 -8.62 -1.34 11.45
C ILE A 303 -7.81 -1.16 12.75
N GLY A 304 -6.59 -1.71 12.80
CA GLY A 304 -5.70 -1.57 13.97
C GLY A 304 -5.29 -0.12 14.22
N GLN A 305 -4.93 0.61 13.17
CA GLN A 305 -4.54 2.02 13.24
C GLN A 305 -5.69 2.92 13.72
N TYR A 306 -6.90 2.71 13.20
CA TYR A 306 -8.06 3.49 13.66
C TYR A 306 -8.46 3.15 15.08
N GLY A 307 -8.37 1.88 15.47
CA GLY A 307 -8.58 1.46 16.87
C GLY A 307 -7.60 2.16 17.81
N PHE A 308 -6.31 2.19 17.46
CA PHE A 308 -5.28 2.90 18.22
C PHE A 308 -5.59 4.41 18.29
N ALA A 309 -5.86 5.05 17.15
CA ALA A 309 -6.19 6.48 17.11
C ALA A 309 -7.39 6.83 17.99
N SER A 310 -8.43 6.00 18.01
CA SER A 310 -9.65 6.22 18.80
C SER A 310 -9.38 6.15 20.30
N ILE A 311 -8.57 5.19 20.74
CA ILE A 311 -8.17 5.05 22.16
C ILE A 311 -7.32 6.25 22.58
N GLU A 312 -6.37 6.67 21.74
CA GLU A 312 -5.51 7.80 22.03
C GLU A 312 -6.28 9.14 22.10
N LEU A 313 -7.24 9.33 21.20
CA LEU A 313 -8.11 10.52 21.19
C LEU A 313 -9.06 10.58 22.41
N ALA A 314 -9.46 9.43 22.97
CA ALA A 314 -10.29 9.36 24.15
C ALA A 314 -9.51 9.60 25.46
N SER A 315 -8.20 9.36 25.46
CA SER A 315 -7.37 9.39 26.68
C SER A 315 -7.37 10.74 27.42
N PRO A 316 -7.37 11.93 26.78
CA PRO A 316 -7.43 13.22 27.48
C PRO A 316 -8.74 13.41 28.26
N PHE A 317 -9.87 12.92 27.73
CA PHE A 317 -11.17 13.03 28.38
C PHE A 317 -11.28 12.12 29.62
N LEU A 318 -10.69 10.94 29.54
CA LEU A 318 -10.68 9.99 30.66
C LEU A 318 -9.84 10.49 31.84
N SER A 319 -8.73 11.18 31.55
CA SER A 319 -7.86 11.74 32.58
C SER A 319 -8.44 13.01 33.26
N SER A 320 -9.37 13.69 32.63
CA SER A 320 -10.04 14.89 33.17
C SER A 320 -11.33 14.57 33.95
N SER A 321 -11.81 13.32 33.91
CA SER A 321 -12.98 12.90 34.69
C SER A 321 -12.62 12.85 36.20
N PRO A 322 -13.34 13.57 37.09
CA PRO A 322 -13.11 13.45 38.53
C PRO A 322 -13.38 12.02 38.93
N SER A 323 -12.46 11.42 39.74
CA SER A 323 -12.60 10.07 40.25
C SER A 323 -13.94 9.94 40.96
N PRO A 324 -14.82 8.97 40.67
CA PRO A 324 -16.05 8.76 41.43
C PRO A 324 -15.71 8.08 42.75
N GLY A 325 -15.26 8.84 43.75
CA GLY A 325 -14.90 8.22 45.03
C GLY A 325 -14.10 9.07 46.01
N GLY A 326 -14.35 10.37 46.06
CA GLY A 326 -13.75 11.26 47.08
C GLY A 326 -14.78 12.03 47.86
N GLY A 327 -15.85 11.35 48.28
CA GLY A 327 -16.88 11.90 49.14
C GLY A 327 -17.14 10.94 50.28
N GLY A 328 -16.39 11.08 51.37
CA GLY A 328 -16.60 10.34 52.60
C GLY A 328 -15.76 10.95 53.69
#